data_ed0ac4750e9d41ebb38d8936744aca72
#
_entry.id   ed0ac4750e9d41ebb38d8936744aca72
#
_cell.length_a   1.000
_cell.length_b   1.000
_cell.length_c   1.000
_cell.angle_alpha   90.00
_cell.angle_beta   90.00
_cell.angle_gamma   90.00
#
_symmetry.space_group_name_H-M   'P 1'
#
loop_
_entity.id
_entity.type
_entity.pdbx_description
1 polymer ?
#
loop_
_entity_poly.entity_id
_entity_poly.type
_entity_poly.pdbx_seq_one_letter_code
_entity_poly.pdbx_strand_id
1 'polypeptide(L)'
;MQNSCNYIAIILLISIANIVFEPFLINFNYVDECLVAILMIFVLKHIYAFARVKEFRVYLFITLFFLVYSLIQHTNVPQATIRDFLIFFKPFICFYVGSMVGCDFSPKIKFFCKIILCIMGLYLWSILPYIGYIYRNTTAYYPACVFVCVGFIFFSVRKKRDWLIASILLVPGLASIRAKFFSEFIMWFSILFLVKRKVRINIKYVVLGLIVLYIGYYVNQEKIAEYFINGLRDDKARAVMYYTALLVLKDFFPFGPGFGTFATDSAAKFYSPLNYRYHLNHIWGLNINDIETGYNYYSDTFYPILAQFGVVGALLFFWFCKRRWTEGSLIESKSQYKIFLFMYSYIAIQCIAENTFTGPSSIPIMLIIGMCLSPKKRMITE
;
A
#
# COMPACT_ATOMS: atom_id res chain seq x y z
N MET A 1 -14.04 -19.83 13.68
CA MET A 1 -13.92 -18.96 12.48
C MET A 1 -14.66 -17.64 12.61
N GLN A 2 -15.96 -17.57 12.94
CA GLN A 2 -16.69 -16.27 13.01
C GLN A 2 -16.08 -15.29 14.00
N ASN A 3 -15.63 -15.75 15.17
CA ASN A 3 -14.94 -14.89 16.14
C ASN A 3 -13.62 -14.34 15.58
N SER A 4 -12.85 -15.17 14.86
CA SER A 4 -11.61 -14.72 14.21
C SER A 4 -11.86 -13.67 13.16
N CYS A 5 -12.94 -13.81 12.36
CA CYS A 5 -13.34 -12.77 11.39
C CYS A 5 -13.66 -11.43 12.08
N ASN A 6 -14.36 -11.48 13.22
CA ASN A 6 -14.72 -10.28 13.97
C ASN A 6 -13.48 -9.57 14.54
N TYR A 7 -12.48 -10.32 15.06
CA TYR A 7 -11.21 -9.72 15.53
C TYR A 7 -10.46 -9.03 14.40
N ILE A 8 -10.36 -9.65 13.23
CA ILE A 8 -9.68 -9.04 12.09
C ILE A 8 -10.44 -7.81 11.55
N ALA A 9 -11.79 -7.79 11.65
CA ALA A 9 -12.56 -6.60 11.34
C ALA A 9 -12.22 -5.43 12.26
N ILE A 10 -12.00 -5.69 13.56
CA ILE A 10 -11.57 -4.67 14.53
C ILE A 10 -10.16 -4.20 14.22
N ILE A 11 -9.23 -5.10 13.90
CA ILE A 11 -7.86 -4.74 13.48
C ILE A 11 -7.90 -3.84 12.24
N LEU A 12 -8.71 -4.19 11.25
CA LEU A 12 -8.89 -3.35 10.06
C LEU A 12 -9.43 -1.96 10.43
N LEU A 13 -10.39 -1.88 11.34
CA LEU A 13 -10.93 -0.61 11.80
C LEU A 13 -9.88 0.22 12.54
N ILE A 14 -9.07 -0.40 13.41
CA ILE A 14 -7.98 0.27 14.13
C ILE A 14 -6.91 0.76 13.15
N SER A 15 -6.58 -0.02 12.11
CA SER A 15 -5.62 0.41 11.09
C SER A 15 -6.11 1.62 10.28
N ILE A 16 -7.41 1.69 10.00
CA ILE A 16 -8.03 2.88 9.37
C ILE A 16 -8.00 4.06 10.36
N ALA A 17 -8.34 3.83 11.63
CA ALA A 17 -8.29 4.87 12.66
C ALA A 17 -6.86 5.44 12.83
N ASN A 18 -5.84 4.58 12.78
CA ASN A 18 -4.44 5.00 12.82
C ASN A 18 -4.10 6.02 11.71
N ILE A 19 -4.59 5.79 10.49
CA ILE A 19 -4.39 6.72 9.37
C ILE A 19 -5.19 8.02 9.56
N VAL A 20 -6.43 7.92 10.06
CA VAL A 20 -7.30 9.10 10.29
C VAL A 20 -6.74 9.99 11.39
N PHE A 21 -6.20 9.41 12.46
CA PHE A 21 -5.69 10.13 13.63
C PHE A 21 -4.16 10.27 13.66
N GLU A 22 -3.48 9.99 12.56
CA GLU A 22 -2.03 10.14 12.42
C GLU A 22 -1.48 11.47 12.97
N PRO A 23 -2.11 12.65 12.72
CA PRO A 23 -1.60 13.92 13.26
C PRO A 23 -1.53 13.99 14.78
N PHE A 24 -2.36 13.23 15.49
CA PHE A 24 -2.41 13.20 16.95
C PHE A 24 -1.54 12.10 17.57
N LEU A 25 -1.05 11.18 16.72
CA LEU A 25 -0.24 10.04 17.12
C LEU A 25 1.26 10.28 16.93
N ILE A 26 1.68 11.53 16.75
CA ILE A 26 3.07 11.93 16.41
C ILE A 26 4.12 11.31 17.35
N ASN A 27 3.78 11.05 18.61
CA ASN A 27 4.67 10.45 19.59
C ASN A 27 4.52 8.92 19.73
N PHE A 28 3.57 8.30 19.02
CA PHE A 28 3.29 6.86 19.11
C PHE A 28 3.30 6.23 17.70
N ASN A 29 4.50 6.12 17.15
CA ASN A 29 4.72 5.63 15.77
C ASN A 29 4.70 4.09 15.64
N TYR A 30 4.31 3.34 16.70
CA TYR A 30 4.40 1.87 16.72
C TYR A 30 3.05 1.16 16.59
N VAL A 31 1.97 1.88 16.25
CA VAL A 31 0.63 1.27 16.13
C VAL A 31 0.61 0.18 15.04
N ASP A 32 1.22 0.44 13.92
CA ASP A 32 1.25 -0.49 12.80
C ASP A 32 2.10 -1.74 13.11
N GLU A 33 3.22 -1.60 13.81
CA GLU A 33 4.03 -2.72 14.30
C GLU A 33 3.25 -3.58 15.30
N CYS A 34 2.54 -2.95 16.24
CA CYS A 34 1.69 -3.66 17.20
C CYS A 34 0.57 -4.43 16.49
N LEU A 35 -0.09 -3.83 15.50
CA LEU A 35 -1.12 -4.50 14.71
C LEU A 35 -0.55 -5.70 13.95
N VAL A 36 0.62 -5.56 13.34
CA VAL A 36 1.30 -6.66 12.66
C VAL A 36 1.72 -7.75 13.62
N ALA A 37 2.22 -7.40 14.82
CA ALA A 37 2.55 -8.38 15.85
C ALA A 37 1.31 -9.22 16.26
N ILE A 38 0.15 -8.58 16.42
CA ILE A 38 -1.12 -9.29 16.69
C ILE A 38 -1.49 -10.22 15.52
N LEU A 39 -1.32 -9.76 14.27
CA LEU A 39 -1.56 -10.59 13.09
C LEU A 39 -0.56 -11.77 13.01
N MET A 40 0.68 -11.58 13.41
CA MET A 40 1.67 -12.66 13.50
C MET A 40 1.28 -13.69 14.55
N ILE A 41 0.81 -13.28 15.73
CA ILE A 41 0.28 -14.20 16.75
C ILE A 41 -0.89 -15.01 16.18
N PHE A 42 -1.77 -14.36 15.40
CA PHE A 42 -2.85 -15.04 14.71
C PHE A 42 -2.33 -16.10 13.72
N VAL A 43 -1.31 -15.78 12.91
CA VAL A 43 -0.67 -16.72 11.97
C VAL A 43 -0.07 -17.91 12.73
N LEU A 44 0.68 -17.65 13.81
CA LEU A 44 1.30 -18.68 14.63
C LEU A 44 0.25 -19.62 15.24
N LYS A 45 -0.84 -19.09 15.76
CA LYS A 45 -1.97 -19.87 16.30
C LYS A 45 -2.61 -20.79 15.24
N HIS A 46 -2.60 -20.39 13.99
CA HIS A 46 -3.20 -21.12 12.87
C HIS A 46 -2.16 -21.63 11.88
N ILE A 47 -0.92 -21.83 12.32
CA ILE A 47 0.22 -22.15 11.44
C ILE A 47 -0.02 -23.34 10.52
N TYR A 48 -0.69 -24.39 11.00
CA TYR A 48 -1.03 -25.57 10.20
C TYR A 48 -1.95 -25.23 9.02
N ALA A 49 -2.93 -24.32 9.22
CA ALA A 49 -3.81 -23.88 8.15
C ALA A 49 -3.03 -23.05 7.11
N PHE A 50 -2.17 -22.12 7.55
CA PHE A 50 -1.31 -21.35 6.66
C PHE A 50 -0.30 -22.23 5.92
N ALA A 51 0.29 -23.22 6.60
CA ALA A 51 1.24 -24.17 6.00
C ALA A 51 0.62 -25.05 4.91
N ARG A 52 -0.70 -25.27 4.90
CA ARG A 52 -1.40 -25.96 3.80
C ARG A 52 -1.51 -25.12 2.54
N VAL A 53 -1.48 -23.79 2.65
CA VAL A 53 -1.53 -22.88 1.51
C VAL A 53 -0.18 -22.88 0.79
N LYS A 54 -0.10 -23.54 -0.38
CA LYS A 54 1.13 -23.66 -1.16
C LYS A 54 1.80 -22.32 -1.41
N GLU A 55 1.01 -21.29 -1.70
CA GLU A 55 1.52 -19.95 -2.00
C GLU A 55 2.16 -19.27 -0.79
N PHE A 56 1.57 -19.43 0.40
CA PHE A 56 2.15 -18.91 1.62
C PHE A 56 3.52 -19.55 1.91
N ARG A 57 3.64 -20.87 1.70
CA ARG A 57 4.94 -21.57 1.84
C ARG A 57 5.98 -21.05 0.87
N VAL A 58 5.62 -20.88 -0.40
CA VAL A 58 6.52 -20.33 -1.43
C VAL A 58 6.95 -18.91 -1.07
N TYR A 59 6.00 -18.06 -0.67
CA TYR A 59 6.30 -16.72 -0.22
C TYR A 59 7.26 -16.71 0.98
N LEU A 60 6.96 -17.51 2.01
CA LEU A 60 7.81 -17.61 3.21
C LEU A 60 9.23 -18.07 2.85
N PHE A 61 9.35 -19.09 1.98
CA PHE A 61 10.63 -19.57 1.48
C PHE A 61 11.42 -18.46 0.75
N ILE A 62 10.79 -17.75 -0.19
CA ILE A 62 11.42 -16.66 -0.93
C ILE A 62 11.91 -15.56 0.03
N THR A 63 11.07 -15.16 0.97
CA THR A 63 11.38 -14.08 1.90
C THR A 63 12.52 -14.47 2.84
N LEU A 64 12.53 -15.72 3.35
CA LEU A 64 13.63 -16.25 4.16
C LEU A 64 14.91 -16.41 3.34
N PHE A 65 14.82 -16.83 2.08
CA PHE A 65 15.96 -16.91 1.18
C PHE A 65 16.63 -15.52 1.04
N PHE A 66 15.86 -14.47 0.75
CA PHE A 66 16.40 -13.13 0.64
C PHE A 66 16.94 -12.59 1.97
N LEU A 67 16.36 -12.96 3.10
CA LEU A 67 16.89 -12.61 4.42
C LEU A 67 18.28 -13.21 4.66
N VAL A 68 18.40 -14.53 4.48
CA VAL A 68 19.69 -15.26 4.66
C VAL A 68 20.73 -14.75 3.66
N TYR A 69 20.33 -14.59 2.39
CA TYR A 69 21.17 -14.03 1.35
C TYR A 69 21.70 -12.65 1.74
N SER A 70 20.84 -11.74 2.21
CA SER A 70 21.23 -10.39 2.62
C SER A 70 22.20 -10.40 3.81
N LEU A 71 21.99 -11.30 4.78
CA LEU A 71 22.89 -11.44 5.92
C LEU A 71 24.27 -11.98 5.51
N ILE A 72 24.33 -12.83 4.49
CA ILE A 72 25.61 -13.37 3.95
C ILE A 72 26.35 -12.30 3.14
N GLN A 73 25.63 -11.50 2.35
CA GLN A 73 26.23 -10.45 1.52
C GLN A 73 26.89 -9.31 2.31
N HIS A 74 26.43 -9.07 3.54
CA HIS A 74 26.95 -8.01 4.41
C HIS A 74 27.07 -6.62 3.74
N THR A 75 26.19 -6.31 2.77
CA THR A 75 26.20 -5.03 2.06
C THR A 75 25.85 -3.85 2.98
N ASN A 76 25.05 -4.11 4.03
CA ASN A 76 24.77 -3.15 5.10
C ASN A 76 24.81 -3.87 6.46
N VAL A 77 24.70 -3.12 7.55
CA VAL A 77 24.68 -3.69 8.92
C VAL A 77 23.50 -4.63 9.13
N PRO A 78 23.65 -5.71 9.92
CA PRO A 78 22.56 -6.68 10.15
C PRO A 78 21.26 -6.06 10.70
N GLN A 79 21.37 -5.01 11.50
CA GLN A 79 20.21 -4.28 12.04
C GLN A 79 19.35 -3.66 10.93
N ALA A 80 20.00 -3.10 9.89
CA ALA A 80 19.30 -2.56 8.71
C ALA A 80 18.55 -3.67 7.96
N THR A 81 19.21 -4.82 7.78
CA THR A 81 18.65 -6.00 7.10
C THR A 81 17.42 -6.54 7.83
N ILE A 82 17.50 -6.72 9.15
CA ILE A 82 16.39 -7.26 9.96
C ILE A 82 15.22 -6.27 9.97
N ARG A 83 15.49 -4.98 10.18
CA ARG A 83 14.46 -3.94 10.18
C ARG A 83 13.71 -3.91 8.85
N ASP A 84 14.44 -3.91 7.75
CA ASP A 84 13.85 -3.83 6.42
C ASP A 84 13.06 -5.10 6.06
N PHE A 85 13.57 -6.27 6.45
CA PHE A 85 12.85 -7.54 6.35
C PHE A 85 11.48 -7.47 7.04
N LEU A 86 11.40 -6.97 8.28
CA LEU A 86 10.14 -6.85 9.01
C LEU A 86 9.16 -5.88 8.31
N ILE A 87 9.66 -4.78 7.77
CA ILE A 87 8.87 -3.81 7.01
C ILE A 87 8.28 -4.46 5.75
N PHE A 88 9.09 -5.22 5.00
CA PHE A 88 8.65 -5.91 3.78
C PHE A 88 7.75 -7.12 4.05
N PHE A 89 7.90 -7.75 5.20
CA PHE A 89 7.07 -8.89 5.58
C PHE A 89 5.63 -8.50 5.92
N LYS A 90 5.45 -7.30 6.45
CA LYS A 90 4.18 -6.74 6.92
C LYS A 90 3.03 -6.84 5.90
N PRO A 91 3.12 -6.30 4.66
CA PRO A 91 1.99 -6.30 3.71
C PRO A 91 1.56 -7.71 3.30
N PHE A 92 2.50 -8.63 3.18
CA PHE A 92 2.18 -10.00 2.79
C PHE A 92 1.47 -10.78 3.90
N ILE A 93 1.89 -10.60 5.16
CA ILE A 93 1.16 -11.19 6.30
C ILE A 93 -0.27 -10.68 6.34
N CYS A 94 -0.47 -9.36 6.19
CA CYS A 94 -1.81 -8.77 6.12
C CYS A 94 -2.63 -9.39 5.00
N PHE A 95 -2.05 -9.56 3.81
CA PHE A 95 -2.70 -10.18 2.68
C PHE A 95 -3.13 -11.63 2.98
N TYR A 96 -2.22 -12.47 3.47
CA TYR A 96 -2.53 -13.88 3.73
C TYR A 96 -3.53 -14.04 4.88
N VAL A 97 -3.43 -13.25 5.95
CA VAL A 97 -4.44 -13.24 7.01
C VAL A 97 -5.81 -12.84 6.44
N GLY A 98 -5.88 -11.77 5.65
CA GLY A 98 -7.10 -11.36 4.97
C GLY A 98 -7.70 -12.49 4.11
N SER A 99 -6.85 -13.18 3.33
CA SER A 99 -7.29 -14.27 2.44
C SER A 99 -7.83 -15.49 3.20
N MET A 100 -7.30 -15.76 4.38
CA MET A 100 -7.76 -16.88 5.23
C MET A 100 -9.08 -16.56 5.94
N VAL A 101 -9.27 -15.31 6.35
CA VAL A 101 -10.43 -14.87 7.14
C VAL A 101 -11.64 -14.59 6.24
N GLY A 102 -11.44 -13.93 5.11
CA GLY A 102 -12.53 -13.55 4.20
C GLY A 102 -13.45 -12.45 4.75
N CYS A 103 -14.65 -12.33 4.19
CA CYS A 103 -15.59 -11.23 4.44
C CYS A 103 -16.83 -11.62 5.30
N ASP A 104 -16.80 -12.76 5.99
CA ASP A 104 -17.98 -13.27 6.72
C ASP A 104 -18.03 -12.73 8.17
N PHE A 105 -18.22 -11.42 8.29
CA PHE A 105 -18.39 -10.75 9.58
C PHE A 105 -19.81 -10.88 10.12
N SER A 106 -19.95 -10.90 11.45
CA SER A 106 -21.25 -10.86 12.08
C SER A 106 -22.00 -9.54 11.77
N PRO A 107 -23.34 -9.55 11.68
CA PRO A 107 -24.12 -8.34 11.42
C PRO A 107 -23.87 -7.22 12.44
N LYS A 108 -23.66 -7.60 13.72
CA LYS A 108 -23.35 -6.66 14.81
C LYS A 108 -22.03 -5.92 14.56
N ILE A 109 -20.95 -6.65 14.19
CA ILE A 109 -19.65 -6.06 13.89
C ILE A 109 -19.71 -5.19 12.63
N LYS A 110 -20.40 -5.62 11.58
CA LYS A 110 -20.60 -4.80 10.38
C LYS A 110 -21.28 -3.47 10.72
N PHE A 111 -22.33 -3.50 11.54
CA PHE A 111 -23.04 -2.30 11.97
C PHE A 111 -22.15 -1.38 12.81
N PHE A 112 -21.44 -1.93 13.78
CA PHE A 112 -20.50 -1.21 14.63
C PHE A 112 -19.40 -0.52 13.80
N CYS A 113 -18.72 -1.25 12.92
CA CYS A 113 -17.69 -0.69 12.05
C CYS A 113 -18.25 0.43 11.15
N LYS A 114 -19.44 0.28 10.60
CA LYS A 114 -20.08 1.34 9.81
C LYS A 114 -20.32 2.61 10.60
N ILE A 115 -20.79 2.51 11.84
CA ILE A 115 -21.03 3.68 12.69
C ILE A 115 -19.70 4.41 12.94
N ILE A 116 -18.67 3.69 13.34
CA ILE A 116 -17.37 4.31 13.64
C ILE A 116 -16.79 4.98 12.38
N LEU A 117 -16.88 4.33 11.21
CA LEU A 117 -16.43 4.93 9.97
C LEU A 117 -17.24 6.17 9.55
N CYS A 118 -18.55 6.20 9.84
CA CYS A 118 -19.33 7.43 9.67
C CYS A 118 -18.86 8.55 10.62
N ILE A 119 -18.59 8.22 11.88
CA ILE A 119 -18.07 9.21 12.86
C ILE A 119 -16.71 9.75 12.39
N MET A 120 -15.78 8.87 11.96
CA MET A 120 -14.51 9.28 11.38
C MET A 120 -14.70 10.17 10.15
N GLY A 121 -15.63 9.82 9.27
CA GLY A 121 -15.95 10.64 8.10
C GLY A 121 -16.52 12.01 8.47
N LEU A 122 -17.41 12.08 9.46
CA LEU A 122 -17.93 13.35 9.98
C LEU A 122 -16.82 14.19 10.62
N TYR A 123 -15.90 13.55 11.35
CA TYR A 123 -14.69 14.21 11.85
C TYR A 123 -13.87 14.82 10.69
N LEU A 124 -13.59 14.08 9.63
CA LEU A 124 -12.85 14.60 8.47
C LEU A 124 -13.57 15.76 7.77
N TRP A 125 -14.89 15.76 7.72
CA TRP A 125 -15.70 16.88 7.26
C TRP A 125 -15.60 18.10 8.19
N SER A 126 -15.66 17.90 9.49
CA SER A 126 -15.64 18.99 10.49
C SER A 126 -14.30 19.74 10.53
N ILE A 127 -13.19 19.08 10.22
CA ILE A 127 -11.85 19.68 10.25
C ILE A 127 -11.44 20.34 8.93
N LEU A 128 -12.28 20.32 7.90
CA LEU A 128 -11.99 20.93 6.60
C LEU A 128 -11.42 22.38 6.71
N PRO A 129 -12.01 23.27 7.52
CA PRO A 129 -11.49 24.64 7.65
C PRO A 129 -10.10 24.72 8.28
N TYR A 130 -9.70 23.69 9.02
CA TYR A 130 -8.46 23.63 9.80
C TYR A 130 -7.44 22.62 9.23
N ILE A 131 -7.65 22.11 8.01
CA ILE A 131 -6.85 21.04 7.41
C ILE A 131 -5.35 21.37 7.39
N GLY A 132 -4.99 22.60 7.00
CA GLY A 132 -3.59 23.03 6.93
C GLY A 132 -2.92 23.14 8.29
N TYR A 133 -3.68 23.39 9.35
CA TYR A 133 -3.18 23.46 10.71
C TYR A 133 -3.03 22.07 11.34
N ILE A 134 -4.08 21.24 11.25
CA ILE A 134 -4.13 19.90 11.88
C ILE A 134 -3.17 18.93 11.17
N TYR A 135 -3.25 18.86 9.86
CA TYR A 135 -2.45 17.92 9.06
C TYR A 135 -1.15 18.52 8.53
N ARG A 136 -0.65 19.65 9.08
CA ARG A 136 0.59 20.33 8.67
C ARG A 136 0.95 20.13 7.19
N ASN A 137 0.82 18.89 6.72
CA ASN A 137 0.92 18.45 5.35
C ASN A 137 -0.35 17.69 4.95
N THR A 138 -1.07 18.17 3.92
CA THR A 138 -2.32 17.57 3.44
C THR A 138 -2.14 16.15 2.84
N THR A 139 -0.92 15.64 2.77
CA THR A 139 -0.60 14.31 2.23
C THR A 139 -1.24 13.18 3.05
N ALA A 140 -1.37 13.33 4.37
CA ALA A 140 -2.01 12.33 5.23
C ALA A 140 -3.55 12.44 5.23
N TYR A 141 -4.10 13.60 4.89
CA TYR A 141 -5.55 13.84 4.95
C TYR A 141 -6.34 13.08 3.88
N TYR A 142 -5.88 13.06 2.64
CA TYR A 142 -6.63 12.38 1.59
C TYR A 142 -6.62 10.84 1.71
N PRO A 143 -5.54 10.16 2.13
CA PRO A 143 -5.60 8.74 2.45
C PRO A 143 -6.64 8.43 3.53
N ALA A 144 -6.76 9.27 4.58
CA ALA A 144 -7.79 9.12 5.60
C ALA A 144 -9.20 9.11 4.98
N CYS A 145 -9.51 10.04 4.06
CA CYS A 145 -10.78 10.08 3.35
C CYS A 145 -11.00 8.81 2.49
N VAL A 146 -9.96 8.34 1.78
CA VAL A 146 -10.02 7.12 0.97
C VAL A 146 -10.33 5.89 1.84
N PHE A 147 -9.61 5.70 2.93
CA PHE A 147 -9.79 4.51 3.78
C PHE A 147 -11.11 4.52 4.53
N VAL A 148 -11.62 5.68 4.96
CA VAL A 148 -12.96 5.80 5.54
C VAL A 148 -14.04 5.45 4.49
N CYS A 149 -13.91 5.95 3.27
CA CYS A 149 -14.82 5.63 2.16
C CYS A 149 -14.85 4.13 1.85
N VAL A 150 -13.67 3.55 1.63
CA VAL A 150 -13.53 2.12 1.28
C VAL A 150 -13.94 1.22 2.43
N GLY A 151 -13.53 1.54 3.66
CA GLY A 151 -13.93 0.80 4.85
C GLY A 151 -15.44 0.81 5.02
N PHE A 152 -16.09 1.97 4.85
CA PHE A 152 -17.55 2.09 4.94
C PHE A 152 -18.23 1.14 3.94
N ILE A 153 -17.85 1.14 2.67
CA ILE A 153 -18.49 0.29 1.67
C ILE A 153 -18.15 -1.19 1.88
N PHE A 154 -16.95 -1.49 2.41
CA PHE A 154 -16.53 -2.85 2.72
C PHE A 154 -17.41 -3.52 3.76
N PHE A 155 -17.79 -2.78 4.81
CA PHE A 155 -18.73 -3.25 5.85
C PHE A 155 -20.20 -3.03 5.53
N SER A 156 -20.54 -2.36 4.43
CA SER A 156 -21.93 -2.03 4.09
C SER A 156 -22.73 -3.20 3.53
N VAL A 157 -24.05 -3.09 3.64
CA VAL A 157 -25.04 -4.03 3.07
C VAL A 157 -25.34 -3.67 1.61
N ARG A 158 -24.38 -3.36 0.80
CA ARG A 158 -24.39 -3.26 -0.69
C ARG A 158 -25.62 -2.62 -1.35
N LYS A 159 -26.30 -1.67 -0.68
CA LYS A 159 -27.42 -0.88 -1.23
C LYS A 159 -26.87 0.30 -2.03
N LYS A 160 -27.62 0.82 -3.01
CA LYS A 160 -27.24 2.03 -3.76
C LYS A 160 -26.93 3.23 -2.85
N ARG A 161 -27.70 3.38 -1.77
CA ARG A 161 -27.50 4.41 -0.75
C ARG A 161 -26.11 4.32 -0.08
N ASP A 162 -25.62 3.11 0.16
CA ASP A 162 -24.32 2.93 0.83
C ASP A 162 -23.17 3.42 -0.07
N TRP A 163 -23.28 3.22 -1.38
CA TRP A 163 -22.31 3.77 -2.34
C TRP A 163 -22.34 5.31 -2.39
N LEU A 164 -23.53 5.90 -2.30
CA LEU A 164 -23.66 7.36 -2.22
C LEU A 164 -23.01 7.91 -0.96
N ILE A 165 -23.29 7.33 0.22
CA ILE A 165 -22.66 7.73 1.48
C ILE A 165 -21.14 7.58 1.39
N ALA A 166 -20.60 6.47 0.87
CA ALA A 166 -19.17 6.28 0.68
C ALA A 166 -18.56 7.38 -0.20
N SER A 167 -19.24 7.75 -1.28
CA SER A 167 -18.76 8.83 -2.15
C SER A 167 -18.75 10.19 -1.44
N ILE A 168 -19.76 10.48 -0.61
CA ILE A 168 -19.79 11.70 0.23
C ILE A 168 -18.63 11.71 1.22
N LEU A 169 -18.28 10.55 1.81
CA LEU A 169 -17.13 10.42 2.72
C LEU A 169 -15.77 10.61 2.01
N LEU A 170 -15.71 10.44 0.69
CA LEU A 170 -14.52 10.65 -0.11
C LEU A 170 -14.30 12.13 -0.49
N VAL A 171 -15.39 12.90 -0.66
CA VAL A 171 -15.35 14.29 -1.15
C VAL A 171 -14.38 15.20 -0.36
N PRO A 172 -14.29 15.14 0.99
CA PRO A 172 -13.41 16.03 1.75
C PRO A 172 -11.95 15.97 1.29
N GLY A 173 -11.49 14.83 0.78
CA GLY A 173 -10.14 14.68 0.26
C GLY A 173 -9.78 15.64 -0.87
N LEU A 174 -10.77 16.19 -1.61
CA LEU A 174 -10.54 17.21 -2.64
C LEU A 174 -9.89 18.48 -2.07
N ALA A 175 -10.16 18.81 -0.80
CA ALA A 175 -9.56 19.95 -0.12
C ALA A 175 -8.05 19.80 0.12
N SER A 176 -7.49 18.60 -0.06
CA SER A 176 -6.04 18.40 -0.01
C SER A 176 -5.30 19.04 -1.19
N ILE A 177 -6.01 19.35 -2.29
CA ILE A 177 -5.47 19.92 -3.55
C ILE A 177 -4.28 19.07 -4.08
N ARG A 178 -4.27 17.77 -3.79
CA ARG A 178 -3.23 16.85 -4.23
C ARG A 178 -3.63 16.19 -5.54
N ALA A 179 -2.76 16.31 -6.54
CA ALA A 179 -2.98 15.74 -7.87
C ALA A 179 -3.24 14.22 -7.84
N LYS A 180 -2.57 13.49 -6.94
CA LYS A 180 -2.81 12.06 -6.71
C LYS A 180 -4.25 11.79 -6.30
N PHE A 181 -4.81 12.55 -5.37
CA PHE A 181 -6.17 12.37 -4.91
C PHE A 181 -7.20 12.60 -6.03
N PHE A 182 -6.98 13.59 -6.89
CA PHE A 182 -7.86 13.78 -8.05
C PHE A 182 -7.89 12.55 -8.96
N SER A 183 -6.74 11.92 -9.21
CA SER A 183 -6.67 10.69 -9.99
C SER A 183 -7.45 9.54 -9.32
N GLU A 184 -7.34 9.39 -8.01
CA GLU A 184 -8.07 8.40 -7.22
C GLU A 184 -9.58 8.66 -7.18
N PHE A 185 -9.96 9.92 -7.06
CA PHE A 185 -11.34 10.36 -7.08
C PHE A 185 -12.01 10.03 -8.42
N ILE A 186 -11.34 10.36 -9.54
CA ILE A 186 -11.80 9.99 -10.88
C ILE A 186 -11.88 8.48 -11.04
N MET A 187 -10.86 7.75 -10.56
CA MET A 187 -10.83 6.29 -10.59
C MET A 187 -12.00 5.67 -9.79
N TRP A 188 -12.31 6.20 -8.59
CA TRP A 188 -13.44 5.75 -7.79
C TRP A 188 -14.75 5.84 -8.57
N PHE A 189 -15.05 7.01 -9.13
CA PHE A 189 -16.29 7.20 -9.89
C PHE A 189 -16.30 6.38 -11.18
N SER A 190 -15.16 6.26 -11.86
CA SER A 190 -15.04 5.40 -13.05
C SER A 190 -15.40 3.94 -12.71
N ILE A 191 -14.88 3.41 -11.61
CA ILE A 191 -15.20 2.04 -11.17
C ILE A 191 -16.68 1.93 -10.77
N LEU A 192 -17.24 2.94 -10.10
CA LEU A 192 -18.64 2.93 -9.70
C LEU A 192 -19.59 2.84 -10.90
N PHE A 193 -19.41 3.70 -11.90
CA PHE A 193 -20.35 3.86 -13.00
C PHE A 193 -20.11 2.88 -14.15
N LEU A 194 -18.84 2.57 -14.45
CA LEU A 194 -18.47 1.84 -15.64
C LEU A 194 -18.32 0.34 -15.43
N VAL A 195 -17.86 -0.09 -14.23
CA VAL A 195 -17.70 -1.51 -13.93
C VAL A 195 -19.05 -2.12 -13.59
N LYS A 196 -19.76 -2.61 -14.61
CA LYS A 196 -21.07 -3.28 -14.44
C LYS A 196 -20.93 -4.73 -13.96
N ARG A 197 -19.98 -5.51 -14.53
CA ARG A 197 -19.67 -6.89 -14.10
C ARG A 197 -18.17 -7.17 -14.32
N LYS A 198 -17.72 -8.10 -15.07
CA LYS A 198 -16.30 -8.30 -15.41
C LYS A 198 -15.89 -7.25 -16.43
N VAL A 199 -14.74 -6.61 -16.23
CA VAL A 199 -14.16 -5.74 -17.26
C VAL A 199 -13.69 -6.64 -18.42
N ARG A 200 -14.55 -6.83 -19.42
CA ARG A 200 -14.08 -7.26 -20.73
C ARG A 200 -13.47 -6.03 -21.38
N ILE A 201 -12.28 -6.17 -21.95
CA ILE A 201 -11.63 -5.10 -22.71
C ILE A 201 -12.57 -4.75 -23.86
N ASN A 202 -13.29 -3.65 -23.70
CA ASN A 202 -14.15 -3.06 -24.73
C ASN A 202 -13.54 -1.70 -25.06
N ILE A 203 -13.63 -1.29 -26.31
CA ILE A 203 -13.12 -0.02 -26.81
C ILE A 203 -13.55 1.16 -25.93
N LYS A 204 -14.75 1.13 -25.36
CA LYS A 204 -15.26 2.16 -24.43
C LYS A 204 -14.41 2.31 -23.15
N TYR A 205 -13.93 1.20 -22.60
CA TYR A 205 -13.07 1.22 -21.41
C TYR A 205 -11.64 1.63 -21.74
N VAL A 206 -11.17 1.29 -22.95
CA VAL A 206 -9.86 1.74 -23.45
C VAL A 206 -9.89 3.25 -23.65
N VAL A 207 -10.89 3.77 -24.36
CA VAL A 207 -11.07 5.22 -24.56
C VAL A 207 -11.17 5.97 -23.23
N LEU A 208 -11.97 5.45 -22.31
CA LEU A 208 -12.08 6.08 -20.99
C LEU A 208 -10.76 6.03 -20.22
N GLY A 209 -10.05 4.91 -20.25
CA GLY A 209 -8.71 4.79 -19.64
C GLY A 209 -7.74 5.82 -20.23
N LEU A 210 -7.76 6.02 -21.54
CA LEU A 210 -6.97 7.05 -22.21
C LEU A 210 -7.38 8.47 -21.80
N ILE A 211 -8.69 8.74 -21.65
CA ILE A 211 -9.17 10.04 -21.15
C ILE A 211 -8.70 10.28 -19.71
N VAL A 212 -8.81 9.29 -18.83
CA VAL A 212 -8.33 9.40 -17.44
C VAL A 212 -6.82 9.62 -17.38
N LEU A 213 -6.06 8.89 -18.22
CA LEU A 213 -4.62 9.07 -18.34
C LEU A 213 -4.26 10.46 -18.88
N TYR A 214 -4.98 10.95 -19.87
CA TYR A 214 -4.78 12.27 -20.44
C TYR A 214 -5.08 13.38 -19.42
N ILE A 215 -6.20 13.29 -18.69
CA ILE A 215 -6.54 14.22 -17.62
C ILE A 215 -5.49 14.16 -16.51
N GLY A 216 -5.09 12.96 -16.10
CA GLY A 216 -4.03 12.75 -15.11
C GLY A 216 -2.70 13.36 -15.57
N TYR A 217 -2.32 13.20 -16.82
CA TYR A 217 -1.14 13.82 -17.41
C TYR A 217 -1.28 15.36 -17.41
N TYR A 218 -2.38 15.88 -17.93
CA TYR A 218 -2.61 17.33 -18.02
C TYR A 218 -2.56 18.04 -16.66
N VAL A 219 -3.19 17.46 -15.65
CA VAL A 219 -3.20 17.97 -14.27
C VAL A 219 -1.80 17.89 -13.60
N ASN A 220 -0.99 16.92 -14.01
CA ASN A 220 0.32 16.67 -13.38
C ASN A 220 1.50 17.01 -14.30
N GLN A 221 1.28 17.63 -15.46
CA GLN A 221 2.33 17.82 -16.48
C GLN A 221 3.57 18.54 -15.93
N GLU A 222 3.39 19.56 -15.09
CA GLU A 222 4.50 20.30 -14.47
C GLU A 222 5.32 19.38 -13.54
N LYS A 223 4.64 18.58 -12.70
CA LYS A 223 5.31 17.65 -11.80
C LYS A 223 5.96 16.48 -12.57
N ILE A 224 5.33 16.01 -13.64
CA ILE A 224 5.92 14.98 -14.49
C ILE A 224 7.18 15.54 -15.17
N ALA A 225 7.12 16.77 -15.69
CA ALA A 225 8.30 17.44 -16.24
C ALA A 225 9.39 17.63 -15.19
N GLU A 226 9.04 18.11 -14.00
CA GLU A 226 9.99 18.35 -12.90
C GLU A 226 10.66 17.06 -12.42
N TYR A 227 9.89 15.97 -12.20
CA TYR A 227 10.42 14.75 -11.57
C TYR A 227 10.91 13.68 -12.56
N PHE A 228 10.36 13.60 -13.76
CA PHE A 228 10.70 12.52 -14.71
C PHE A 228 11.43 13.01 -15.96
N ILE A 229 11.19 14.24 -16.44
CA ILE A 229 11.84 14.75 -17.66
C ILE A 229 13.13 15.49 -17.29
N ASN A 230 13.03 16.48 -16.38
CA ASN A 230 14.16 17.32 -15.97
C ASN A 230 14.84 16.83 -14.68
N GLY A 231 14.22 15.89 -13.98
CA GLY A 231 14.59 15.52 -12.62
C GLY A 231 16.01 15.00 -12.46
N LEU A 232 16.56 14.31 -13.46
CA LEU A 232 17.96 13.86 -13.43
C LEU A 232 18.93 15.03 -13.63
N ARG A 233 18.60 15.98 -14.49
CA ARG A 233 19.42 17.15 -14.74
C ARG A 233 19.45 18.10 -13.52
N ASP A 234 18.33 18.16 -12.81
CA ASP A 234 18.12 19.06 -11.67
C ASP A 234 18.35 18.32 -10.32
N ASP A 235 18.97 17.14 -10.34
CA ASP A 235 19.30 16.31 -9.17
C ASP A 235 18.13 16.07 -8.21
N LYS A 236 16.93 15.90 -8.75
CA LYS A 236 15.75 15.61 -7.93
C LYS A 236 15.82 14.19 -7.35
N ALA A 237 15.79 14.07 -6.06
CA ALA A 237 15.97 12.82 -5.31
C ALA A 237 15.18 11.63 -5.89
N ARG A 238 13.88 11.81 -6.25
CA ARG A 238 13.06 10.76 -6.84
C ARG A 238 13.58 10.27 -8.19
N ALA A 239 13.93 11.20 -9.10
CA ALA A 239 14.45 10.85 -10.42
C ALA A 239 15.78 10.09 -10.30
N VAL A 240 16.66 10.59 -9.44
CA VAL A 240 17.96 9.96 -9.15
C VAL A 240 17.75 8.57 -8.58
N MET A 241 16.80 8.36 -7.65
CA MET A 241 16.49 7.05 -7.08
C MET A 241 15.98 6.06 -8.14
N TYR A 242 15.10 6.48 -9.07
CA TYR A 242 14.65 5.61 -10.16
C TYR A 242 15.78 5.23 -11.10
N TYR A 243 16.64 6.19 -11.47
CA TYR A 243 17.81 5.93 -12.31
C TYR A 243 18.82 5.01 -11.63
N THR A 244 19.16 5.32 -10.37
CA THR A 244 20.09 4.50 -9.59
C THR A 244 19.58 3.08 -9.39
N ALA A 245 18.27 2.88 -9.26
CA ALA A 245 17.69 1.54 -9.21
C ALA A 245 18.05 0.68 -10.40
N LEU A 246 18.12 1.25 -11.62
CA LEU A 246 18.55 0.52 -12.82
C LEU A 246 20.01 0.14 -12.75
N LEU A 247 20.86 1.02 -12.19
CA LEU A 247 22.30 0.73 -11.98
C LEU A 247 22.48 -0.39 -10.95
N VAL A 248 21.74 -0.34 -9.84
CA VAL A 248 21.74 -1.39 -8.81
C VAL A 248 21.30 -2.72 -9.39
N LEU A 249 20.21 -2.75 -10.18
CA LEU A 249 19.76 -3.98 -10.87
C LEU A 249 20.83 -4.58 -11.79
N LYS A 250 21.60 -3.74 -12.47
CA LYS A 250 22.72 -4.16 -13.33
C LYS A 250 23.89 -4.69 -12.53
N ASP A 251 24.36 -3.91 -11.54
CA ASP A 251 25.61 -4.18 -10.81
C ASP A 251 25.47 -5.37 -9.85
N PHE A 252 24.27 -5.63 -9.34
CA PHE A 252 23.99 -6.72 -8.41
C PHE A 252 23.05 -7.79 -9.03
N PHE A 253 23.19 -8.00 -10.33
CA PHE A 253 22.47 -9.08 -11.01
C PHE A 253 22.89 -10.46 -10.45
N PRO A 254 21.98 -11.43 -10.23
CA PRO A 254 20.52 -11.33 -10.44
C PRO A 254 19.70 -11.02 -9.19
N PHE A 255 20.25 -11.15 -7.96
CA PHE A 255 19.52 -11.17 -6.68
C PHE A 255 19.54 -9.83 -5.93
N GLY A 256 20.24 -8.82 -6.46
CA GLY A 256 20.35 -7.52 -5.80
C GLY A 256 21.31 -7.51 -4.60
N PRO A 257 21.49 -6.36 -3.96
CA PRO A 257 22.38 -6.22 -2.80
C PRO A 257 21.74 -6.67 -1.47
N GLY A 258 20.43 -6.97 -1.44
CA GLY A 258 19.72 -7.49 -0.27
C GLY A 258 18.93 -6.42 0.54
N PHE A 259 18.25 -6.87 1.58
CA PHE A 259 17.42 -6.03 2.45
C PHE A 259 18.22 -4.88 3.11
N GLY A 260 17.60 -3.70 3.21
CA GLY A 260 18.11 -2.54 3.92
C GLY A 260 19.30 -1.86 3.24
N THR A 261 19.50 -2.11 1.94
CA THR A 261 20.67 -1.63 1.23
C THR A 261 20.41 -0.44 0.32
N PHE A 262 19.19 -0.34 -0.26
CA PHE A 262 18.90 0.69 -1.26
C PHE A 262 17.46 1.20 -1.16
N ALA A 263 17.30 2.53 -1.26
CA ALA A 263 16.03 3.25 -1.37
C ALA A 263 15.05 3.06 -0.21
N THR A 264 15.42 2.40 0.89
CA THR A 264 14.56 2.15 2.05
C THR A 264 14.90 3.07 3.22
N ASP A 265 13.97 3.17 4.16
CA ASP A 265 14.14 3.88 5.41
C ASP A 265 15.29 3.28 6.27
N SER A 266 15.48 1.97 6.15
CA SER A 266 16.59 1.27 6.79
C SER A 266 17.93 1.64 6.14
N ALA A 267 17.97 1.78 4.80
CA ALA A 267 19.15 2.25 4.08
C ALA A 267 19.53 3.70 4.42
N ALA A 268 18.52 4.54 4.71
CA ALA A 268 18.73 5.90 5.21
C ALA A 268 19.26 5.91 6.64
N LYS A 269 18.54 5.27 7.57
CA LYS A 269 18.84 5.28 9.00
C LYS A 269 20.23 4.73 9.33
N PHE A 270 20.66 3.70 8.65
CA PHE A 270 21.98 3.08 8.83
C PHE A 270 22.99 3.49 7.75
N TYR A 271 22.64 4.44 6.96
CA TYR A 271 23.34 5.04 5.85
C TYR A 271 24.18 4.04 5.03
N SER A 272 23.48 3.31 4.18
CA SER A 272 24.04 2.20 3.39
C SER A 272 25.30 2.61 2.61
N PRO A 273 26.34 1.75 2.52
CA PRO A 273 27.51 1.98 1.68
C PRO A 273 27.17 2.25 0.20
N LEU A 274 26.03 1.77 -0.28
CA LEU A 274 25.57 2.04 -1.65
C LEU A 274 25.26 3.52 -1.88
N ASN A 275 24.92 4.27 -0.84
CA ASN A 275 24.67 5.71 -0.95
C ASN A 275 25.92 6.47 -1.37
N TYR A 276 27.09 6.06 -0.87
CA TYR A 276 28.37 6.60 -1.32
C TYR A 276 28.77 6.07 -2.70
N ARG A 277 28.59 4.77 -2.96
CA ARG A 277 28.94 4.14 -4.24
C ARG A 277 28.25 4.79 -5.44
N TYR A 278 26.98 5.20 -5.26
CA TYR A 278 26.17 5.82 -6.32
C TYR A 278 26.06 7.34 -6.17
N HIS A 279 26.89 7.97 -5.36
CA HIS A 279 26.95 9.41 -5.15
C HIS A 279 25.63 10.04 -4.66
N LEU A 280 24.76 9.27 -3.99
CA LEU A 280 23.51 9.76 -3.42
C LEU A 280 23.75 10.73 -2.27
N ASN A 281 24.91 10.67 -1.64
CA ASN A 281 25.35 11.57 -0.58
C ASN A 281 25.55 13.03 -1.03
N HIS A 282 25.49 13.32 -2.32
CA HIS A 282 25.54 14.68 -2.87
C HIS A 282 24.17 15.25 -3.22
N ILE A 283 23.11 14.41 -3.17
CA ILE A 283 21.75 14.80 -3.54
C ILE A 283 21.01 15.30 -2.31
N TRP A 284 20.32 16.43 -2.46
CA TRP A 284 19.52 17.00 -1.38
C TRP A 284 18.39 16.05 -0.96
N GLY A 285 18.28 15.85 0.37
CA GLY A 285 17.33 14.92 0.97
C GLY A 285 17.76 13.44 0.93
N LEU A 286 18.93 13.12 0.34
CA LEU A 286 19.54 11.78 0.37
C LEU A 286 20.87 11.77 1.10
N ASN A 287 21.46 12.90 1.43
CA ASN A 287 22.66 13.00 2.25
C ASN A 287 22.34 12.85 3.75
N ILE A 288 23.33 12.46 4.54
CA ILE A 288 23.16 12.17 5.96
C ILE A 288 22.70 13.40 6.76
N ASN A 289 23.22 14.59 6.44
CA ASN A 289 22.89 15.81 7.16
C ASN A 289 21.43 16.22 6.94
N ASP A 290 20.92 16.08 5.71
CA ASP A 290 19.51 16.37 5.40
C ASP A 290 18.58 15.38 6.11
N ILE A 291 18.96 14.09 6.15
CA ILE A 291 18.20 13.05 6.84
C ILE A 291 18.09 13.36 8.35
N GLU A 292 19.19 13.77 8.98
CA GLU A 292 19.23 14.14 10.41
C GLU A 292 18.40 15.40 10.69
N THR A 293 18.30 16.33 9.74
CA THR A 293 17.46 17.53 9.84
C THR A 293 16.00 17.30 9.47
N GLY A 294 15.62 16.07 9.11
CA GLY A 294 14.23 15.67 8.83
C GLY A 294 13.83 15.73 7.36
N TYR A 295 14.76 16.02 6.45
CA TYR A 295 14.55 15.97 5.01
C TYR A 295 15.01 14.62 4.46
N ASN A 296 14.17 13.61 4.58
CA ASN A 296 14.47 12.25 4.15
C ASN A 296 13.57 11.84 2.97
N TYR A 297 14.16 11.64 1.78
CA TYR A 297 13.48 11.17 0.58
C TYR A 297 13.71 9.68 0.29
N TYR A 298 14.43 8.95 1.16
CA TYR A 298 14.41 7.49 1.13
C TYR A 298 13.00 6.99 1.46
N SER A 299 12.60 5.88 0.88
CA SER A 299 11.23 5.36 0.99
C SER A 299 10.12 6.30 0.48
N ASP A 300 10.47 7.34 -0.26
CA ASP A 300 9.48 8.26 -0.84
C ASP A 300 8.80 7.67 -2.10
N THR A 301 9.38 6.60 -2.65
CA THR A 301 8.85 5.83 -3.77
C THR A 301 9.08 4.33 -3.55
N PHE A 302 8.11 3.49 -3.94
CA PHE A 302 8.23 2.04 -3.69
C PHE A 302 9.02 1.29 -4.78
N TYR A 303 8.78 1.58 -6.06
CA TYR A 303 9.36 0.76 -7.13
C TYR A 303 10.89 0.72 -7.16
N PRO A 304 11.63 1.81 -6.89
CA PRO A 304 13.09 1.76 -6.77
C PRO A 304 13.57 0.79 -5.69
N ILE A 305 12.81 0.61 -4.61
CA ILE A 305 13.16 -0.31 -3.52
C ILE A 305 13.27 -1.75 -4.02
N LEU A 306 12.54 -2.13 -5.06
CA LEU A 306 12.61 -3.49 -5.61
C LEU A 306 14.00 -3.84 -6.16
N ALA A 307 14.82 -2.83 -6.50
CA ALA A 307 16.19 -3.06 -6.98
C ALA A 307 17.09 -3.76 -5.94
N GLN A 308 16.78 -3.60 -4.63
CA GLN A 308 17.54 -4.32 -3.59
C GLN A 308 17.38 -5.85 -3.65
N PHE A 309 16.34 -6.36 -4.32
CA PHE A 309 16.10 -7.79 -4.55
C PHE A 309 16.50 -8.25 -5.95
N GLY A 310 17.15 -7.38 -6.72
CA GLY A 310 17.60 -7.65 -8.08
C GLY A 310 16.45 -7.94 -9.05
N VAL A 311 16.82 -8.38 -10.23
CA VAL A 311 15.85 -8.73 -11.28
C VAL A 311 14.95 -9.89 -10.86
N VAL A 312 15.49 -10.88 -10.16
CA VAL A 312 14.70 -12.05 -9.70
C VAL A 312 13.62 -11.62 -8.70
N GLY A 313 13.97 -10.81 -7.69
CA GLY A 313 12.99 -10.34 -6.71
C GLY A 313 11.93 -9.42 -7.32
N ALA A 314 12.33 -8.53 -8.24
CA ALA A 314 11.39 -7.67 -8.96
C ALA A 314 10.41 -8.50 -9.82
N LEU A 315 10.89 -9.49 -10.56
CA LEU A 315 10.04 -10.40 -11.36
C LEU A 315 9.07 -11.20 -10.47
N LEU A 316 9.54 -11.71 -9.33
CA LEU A 316 8.69 -12.42 -8.37
C LEU A 316 7.60 -11.52 -7.79
N PHE A 317 7.93 -10.26 -7.50
CA PHE A 317 6.94 -9.27 -7.05
C PHE A 317 5.87 -9.01 -8.11
N PHE A 318 6.28 -8.74 -9.37
CA PHE A 318 5.32 -8.52 -10.46
C PHE A 318 4.51 -9.78 -10.81
N TRP A 319 5.11 -10.96 -10.69
CA TRP A 319 4.39 -12.22 -10.80
C TRP A 319 3.32 -12.38 -9.71
N PHE A 320 3.65 -12.05 -8.46
CA PHE A 320 2.67 -12.01 -7.37
C PHE A 320 1.53 -11.05 -7.70
N CYS A 321 1.83 -9.84 -8.13
CA CYS A 321 0.82 -8.86 -8.53
C CYS A 321 -0.07 -9.38 -9.66
N LYS A 322 0.52 -9.88 -10.76
CA LYS A 322 -0.22 -10.46 -11.90
C LYS A 322 -1.17 -11.57 -11.45
N ARG A 323 -0.69 -12.46 -10.58
CA ARG A 323 -1.50 -13.57 -10.07
C ARG A 323 -2.69 -13.07 -9.25
N ARG A 324 -2.49 -12.07 -8.35
CA ARG A 324 -3.59 -11.47 -7.57
C ARG A 324 -4.60 -10.78 -8.50
N TRP A 325 -4.14 -10.13 -9.54
CA TRP A 325 -5.02 -9.55 -10.55
C TRP A 325 -5.89 -10.61 -11.23
N THR A 326 -5.30 -11.72 -11.64
CA THR A 326 -6.02 -12.84 -12.27
C THR A 326 -7.06 -13.43 -11.32
N GLU A 327 -6.72 -13.65 -10.06
CA GLU A 327 -7.67 -14.13 -9.03
C GLU A 327 -8.79 -13.12 -8.77
N GLY A 328 -8.46 -11.82 -8.77
CA GLY A 328 -9.44 -10.74 -8.67
C GLY A 328 -10.50 -10.80 -9.75
N SER A 329 -10.12 -11.17 -10.97
CA SER A 329 -11.06 -11.32 -12.09
C SER A 329 -12.09 -12.45 -11.88
N LEU A 330 -11.85 -13.37 -10.93
CA LEU A 330 -12.73 -14.49 -10.60
C LEU A 330 -13.72 -14.14 -9.49
N ILE A 331 -13.64 -12.96 -8.86
CA ILE A 331 -14.56 -12.54 -7.79
C ILE A 331 -15.98 -12.47 -8.35
N GLU A 332 -16.89 -13.26 -7.78
CA GLU A 332 -18.29 -13.32 -8.20
C GLU A 332 -19.09 -12.08 -7.74
N SER A 333 -18.80 -11.61 -6.54
CA SER A 333 -19.52 -10.48 -5.94
C SER A 333 -19.10 -9.15 -6.59
N LYS A 334 -20.03 -8.51 -7.28
CA LYS A 334 -19.81 -7.22 -7.94
C LYS A 334 -19.25 -6.13 -7.02
N SER A 335 -19.69 -6.07 -5.78
CA SER A 335 -19.21 -5.07 -4.83
C SER A 335 -17.81 -5.39 -4.34
N GLN A 336 -17.50 -6.66 -4.05
CA GLN A 336 -16.15 -7.07 -3.67
C GLN A 336 -15.17 -6.84 -4.83
N TYR A 337 -15.60 -7.15 -6.06
CA TYR A 337 -14.78 -6.89 -7.24
C TYR A 337 -14.45 -5.40 -7.42
N LYS A 338 -15.43 -4.50 -7.22
CA LYS A 338 -15.19 -3.05 -7.29
C LYS A 338 -14.22 -2.57 -6.22
N ILE A 339 -14.37 -3.07 -4.98
CA ILE A 339 -13.45 -2.74 -3.87
C ILE A 339 -12.05 -3.27 -4.16
N PHE A 340 -11.95 -4.53 -4.59
CA PHE A 340 -10.67 -5.12 -5.00
C PHE A 340 -10.00 -4.30 -6.10
N LEU A 341 -10.74 -3.99 -7.16
CA LEU A 341 -10.22 -3.21 -8.29
C LEU A 341 -9.73 -1.84 -7.85
N PHE A 342 -10.49 -1.16 -7.00
CA PHE A 342 -10.11 0.15 -6.47
C PHE A 342 -8.86 0.06 -5.60
N MET A 343 -8.81 -0.83 -4.61
CA MET A 343 -7.65 -0.98 -3.72
C MET A 343 -6.39 -1.42 -4.46
N TYR A 344 -6.55 -2.32 -5.44
CA TYR A 344 -5.43 -2.80 -6.23
C TYR A 344 -4.85 -1.69 -7.14
N SER A 345 -5.71 -0.91 -7.79
CA SER A 345 -5.27 0.23 -8.60
C SER A 345 -4.71 1.36 -7.74
N TYR A 346 -5.32 1.62 -6.58
CA TYR A 346 -4.87 2.60 -5.62
C TYR A 346 -3.40 2.36 -5.21
N ILE A 347 -3.09 1.14 -4.73
CA ILE A 347 -1.72 0.83 -4.29
C ILE A 347 -0.72 0.90 -5.46
N ALA A 348 -1.11 0.45 -6.66
CA ALA A 348 -0.24 0.48 -7.83
C ALA A 348 0.11 1.92 -8.24
N ILE A 349 -0.86 2.84 -8.20
CA ILE A 349 -0.66 4.26 -8.53
C ILE A 349 0.15 4.95 -7.43
N GLN A 350 -0.21 4.75 -6.16
CA GLN A 350 0.48 5.38 -5.04
C GLN A 350 1.96 4.99 -4.97
N CYS A 351 2.30 3.75 -5.23
CA CYS A 351 3.67 3.24 -5.22
C CYS A 351 4.62 3.91 -6.23
N ILE A 352 4.09 4.67 -7.21
CA ILE A 352 4.91 5.46 -8.14
C ILE A 352 5.58 6.64 -7.44
N ALA A 353 4.89 7.27 -6.50
CA ALA A 353 5.32 8.51 -5.88
C ALA A 353 5.17 8.52 -4.34
N GLU A 354 4.86 7.39 -3.75
CA GLU A 354 4.84 7.13 -2.30
C GLU A 354 5.16 5.66 -2.02
N ASN A 355 5.70 5.39 -0.83
CA ASN A 355 5.93 4.01 -0.41
C ASN A 355 4.71 3.45 0.34
N THR A 356 3.56 3.41 -0.32
CA THR A 356 2.32 2.91 0.26
C THR A 356 2.35 1.40 0.54
N PHE A 357 3.16 0.64 -0.22
CA PHE A 357 3.23 -0.81 -0.07
C PHE A 357 3.85 -1.26 1.26
N THR A 358 4.88 -0.58 1.76
CA THR A 358 5.54 -0.94 3.03
C THR A 358 5.17 0.00 4.18
N GLY A 359 4.51 1.13 3.90
CA GLY A 359 4.03 2.08 4.91
C GLY A 359 2.82 1.57 5.72
N PRO A 360 2.34 2.35 6.73
CA PRO A 360 1.18 1.99 7.56
C PRO A 360 -0.09 1.69 6.77
N SER A 361 -0.29 2.40 5.66
CA SER A 361 -1.44 2.22 4.75
C SER A 361 -1.50 0.83 4.11
N SER A 362 -0.39 0.10 4.06
CA SER A 362 -0.36 -1.26 3.50
C SER A 362 -1.24 -2.24 4.29
N ILE A 363 -1.40 -2.05 5.59
CA ILE A 363 -2.18 -2.96 6.46
C ILE A 363 -3.63 -3.04 6.01
N PRO A 364 -4.42 -1.94 5.99
CA PRO A 364 -5.81 -2.01 5.57
C PRO A 364 -5.96 -2.40 4.10
N ILE A 365 -5.06 -1.96 3.21
CA ILE A 365 -5.10 -2.31 1.79
C ILE A 365 -4.97 -3.81 1.60
N MET A 366 -3.91 -4.39 2.15
CA MET A 366 -3.59 -5.80 1.93
C MET A 366 -4.57 -6.74 2.65
N LEU A 367 -5.08 -6.35 3.83
CA LEU A 367 -6.19 -7.04 4.48
C LEU A 367 -7.43 -7.06 3.59
N ILE A 368 -7.86 -5.91 3.06
CA ILE A 368 -9.06 -5.79 2.21
C ILE A 368 -8.88 -6.59 0.91
N ILE A 369 -7.73 -6.47 0.24
CA ILE A 369 -7.42 -7.24 -0.99
C ILE A 369 -7.47 -8.73 -0.68
N GLY A 370 -6.82 -9.19 0.40
CA GLY A 370 -6.84 -10.58 0.82
C GLY A 370 -8.26 -11.08 1.10
N MET A 371 -9.04 -10.33 1.88
CA MET A 371 -10.42 -10.69 2.20
C MET A 371 -11.32 -10.76 0.95
N CYS A 372 -11.11 -9.89 -0.04
CA CYS A 372 -11.85 -9.93 -1.30
C CYS A 372 -11.51 -11.16 -2.14
N LEU A 373 -10.28 -11.66 -2.06
CA LEU A 373 -9.78 -12.83 -2.79
C LEU A 373 -9.99 -14.15 -2.05
N SER A 374 -10.54 -14.13 -0.82
CA SER A 374 -10.74 -15.32 -0.02
C SER A 374 -11.62 -16.37 -0.75
N PRO A 375 -11.14 -17.59 -0.92
CA PRO A 375 -11.88 -18.65 -1.59
C PRO A 375 -12.96 -19.21 -0.65
N LYS A 376 -14.17 -18.67 -0.70
CA LYS A 376 -15.33 -19.14 0.11
C LYS A 376 -15.63 -20.64 -0.02
N LYS A 377 -15.08 -21.34 -1.01
CA LYS A 377 -15.37 -22.77 -1.29
C LYS A 377 -14.22 -23.74 -0.99
N ARG A 378 -13.00 -23.30 -0.73
CA ARG A 378 -11.87 -24.24 -0.60
C ARG A 378 -11.65 -24.83 0.80
N MET A 379 -12.25 -24.28 1.84
CA MET A 379 -12.04 -24.78 3.21
C MET A 379 -13.19 -25.62 3.77
N ILE A 380 -14.25 -25.89 3.00
CA ILE A 380 -15.39 -26.73 3.44
C ILE A 380 -15.31 -28.13 2.83
N THR A 381 -14.42 -28.40 1.90
CA THR A 381 -14.35 -29.67 1.17
C THR A 381 -13.02 -30.43 1.31
N GLU A 382 -12.15 -30.07 2.21
CA GLU A 382 -10.97 -30.79 2.64
C GLU A 382 -10.89 -30.77 4.20
#